data_eb0eee6f7c1dd24c0ce0a9dd10dedea5
#
_entry.id   eb0eee6f7c1dd24c0ce0a9dd10dedea5
#
_cell.length_a   1.000
_cell.length_b   1.000
_cell.length_c   1.000
_cell.angle_alpha   90.00
_cell.angle_beta   90.00
_cell.angle_gamma   90.00
#
_symmetry.space_group_name_H-M   'P 1'
#
loop_
_entity.id
_entity.type
_entity.pdbx_description
1 polymer ?
#
loop_
_entity_poly.entity_id
_entity_poly.type
_entity_poly.pdbx_seq_one_letter_code
_entity_poly.pdbx_strand_id
1 'polypeptide(L)'
;MSRPTAADPVDHLRLLLDRVGADWEEGTRPGETVVTLPGEHKLRTVVSLLVGERAMELRAFVIRNPDENHEDFYRHLLRRALRLPGLGYAVDAVGDVYVTGRTPLAGIDEAAVDELLGAVLAACDDPFDDLLRLGFWTSIRREWAWRRSRGESTANLAAFRAELEALEDESEEPPAPGAGGRTPQ
;
A
#
# COMPACT_ATOMS: atom_id res chain seq x y z
N MET A 1 -12.70 -36.78 -33.22
CA MET A 1 -13.37 -35.74 -32.39
C MET A 1 -12.28 -34.91 -31.79
N SER A 2 -11.99 -33.75 -32.38
CA SER A 2 -11.02 -32.79 -31.82
C SER A 2 -11.61 -32.19 -30.53
N ARG A 3 -10.87 -32.29 -29.43
CA ARG A 3 -11.17 -31.53 -28.21
C ARG A 3 -11.18 -30.03 -28.56
N PRO A 4 -12.18 -29.26 -28.09
CA PRO A 4 -12.10 -27.83 -28.24
C PRO A 4 -10.79 -27.38 -27.54
N THR A 5 -9.98 -26.60 -28.23
CA THR A 5 -8.79 -25.98 -27.68
C THR A 5 -9.28 -25.12 -26.51
N ALA A 6 -8.89 -25.44 -25.29
CA ALA A 6 -9.17 -24.61 -24.16
C ALA A 6 -8.59 -23.20 -24.46
N ALA A 7 -9.39 -22.16 -24.26
CA ALA A 7 -8.91 -20.80 -24.42
C ALA A 7 -7.62 -20.61 -23.59
N ASP A 8 -6.66 -19.86 -24.12
CA ASP A 8 -5.44 -19.55 -23.40
C ASP A 8 -5.81 -18.90 -22.04
N PRO A 9 -5.32 -19.41 -20.92
CA PRO A 9 -5.63 -18.86 -19.62
C PRO A 9 -5.29 -17.35 -19.48
N VAL A 10 -4.28 -16.88 -20.21
CA VAL A 10 -3.90 -15.45 -20.24
C VAL A 10 -4.98 -14.65 -20.97
N ASP A 11 -5.41 -15.10 -22.15
CA ASP A 11 -6.47 -14.43 -22.92
C ASP A 11 -7.80 -14.46 -22.14
N HIS A 12 -8.08 -15.54 -21.43
CA HIS A 12 -9.25 -15.62 -20.57
C HIS A 12 -9.21 -14.61 -19.44
N LEU A 13 -8.08 -14.50 -18.73
CA LEU A 13 -7.90 -13.48 -17.67
C LEU A 13 -8.09 -12.06 -18.23
N ARG A 14 -7.47 -11.73 -19.36
CA ARG A 14 -7.59 -10.41 -20.00
C ARG A 14 -9.04 -10.07 -20.37
N LEU A 15 -9.78 -11.05 -20.89
CA LEU A 15 -11.21 -10.87 -21.15
C LEU A 15 -12.01 -10.58 -19.87
N LEU A 16 -11.67 -11.21 -18.75
CA LEU A 16 -12.32 -10.94 -17.46
C LEU A 16 -11.97 -9.54 -16.96
N LEU A 17 -10.69 -9.11 -17.09
CA LEU A 17 -10.26 -7.75 -16.75
C LEU A 17 -10.99 -6.69 -17.56
N ASP A 18 -11.19 -6.89 -18.85
CA ASP A 18 -12.00 -6.02 -19.71
C ASP A 18 -13.45 -5.91 -19.22
N ARG A 19 -14.04 -7.04 -18.80
CA ARG A 19 -15.43 -7.07 -18.31
C ARG A 19 -15.64 -6.35 -16.99
N VAL A 20 -14.68 -6.45 -16.07
CA VAL A 20 -14.71 -5.69 -14.81
C VAL A 20 -14.26 -4.23 -14.99
N GLY A 21 -13.85 -3.84 -16.20
CA GLY A 21 -13.43 -2.47 -16.51
C GLY A 21 -12.08 -2.09 -15.88
N ALA A 22 -11.21 -3.06 -15.63
CA ALA A 22 -9.89 -2.81 -15.07
C ALA A 22 -8.96 -2.17 -16.12
N ASP A 23 -8.15 -1.20 -15.69
CA ASP A 23 -7.07 -0.63 -16.51
C ASP A 23 -5.86 -1.56 -16.46
N TRP A 24 -5.54 -2.19 -17.59
CA TRP A 24 -4.46 -3.19 -17.66
C TRP A 24 -3.60 -3.06 -18.91
N GLU A 25 -2.37 -3.55 -18.80
CA GLU A 25 -1.40 -3.64 -19.90
C GLU A 25 -0.64 -4.98 -19.85
N GLU A 26 0.03 -5.34 -20.95
CA GLU A 26 0.93 -6.50 -20.96
C GLU A 26 2.16 -6.24 -20.11
N GLY A 27 2.50 -7.21 -19.24
CA GLY A 27 3.72 -7.16 -18.46
C GLY A 27 4.97 -7.52 -19.28
N THR A 28 6.11 -7.43 -18.65
CA THR A 28 7.41 -7.71 -19.30
C THR A 28 7.74 -9.19 -19.36
N ARG A 29 7.08 -10.03 -18.56
CA ARG A 29 7.26 -11.48 -18.52
C ARG A 29 6.18 -12.18 -19.36
N PRO A 30 6.49 -13.30 -20.03
CA PRO A 30 5.48 -14.10 -20.70
C PRO A 30 4.34 -14.51 -19.74
N GLY A 31 3.09 -14.25 -20.12
CA GLY A 31 1.91 -14.56 -19.29
C GLY A 31 1.62 -13.56 -18.17
N GLU A 32 2.35 -12.45 -18.13
CA GLU A 32 2.11 -11.37 -17.17
C GLU A 32 1.11 -10.35 -17.72
N THR A 33 0.20 -9.93 -16.85
CA THR A 33 -0.69 -8.80 -17.07
C THR A 33 -0.56 -7.86 -15.88
N VAL A 34 -0.40 -6.57 -16.14
CA VAL A 34 -0.23 -5.54 -15.12
C VAL A 34 -1.52 -4.72 -15.04
N VAL A 35 -2.11 -4.63 -13.85
CA VAL A 35 -3.34 -3.87 -13.60
C VAL A 35 -3.02 -2.64 -12.77
N THR A 36 -3.58 -1.50 -13.14
CA THR A 36 -3.46 -0.25 -12.36
C THR A 36 -4.79 0.05 -11.68
N LEU A 37 -4.77 0.10 -10.34
CA LEU A 37 -5.93 0.40 -9.52
C LEU A 37 -5.78 1.81 -8.91
N PRO A 38 -6.76 2.72 -9.07
CA PRO A 38 -6.75 4.01 -8.40
C PRO A 38 -6.99 3.82 -6.90
N GLY A 39 -6.26 4.56 -6.05
CA GLY A 39 -6.40 4.52 -4.59
C GLY A 39 -6.91 5.84 -4.03
N GLU A 40 -7.31 5.85 -2.77
CA GLU A 40 -7.74 7.03 -2.01
C GLU A 40 -6.59 7.63 -1.20
N HIS A 41 -5.76 6.78 -0.59
CA HIS A 41 -4.59 7.16 0.21
C HIS A 41 -3.30 7.12 -0.61
N LYS A 42 -3.22 6.16 -1.49
CA LYS A 42 -2.13 5.96 -2.43
C LYS A 42 -2.61 6.29 -3.84
N LEU A 43 -1.90 7.14 -4.55
CA LEU A 43 -2.31 7.60 -5.89
C LEU A 43 -2.77 6.46 -6.81
N ARG A 44 -2.03 5.34 -6.77
CA ARG A 44 -2.34 4.12 -7.53
C ARG A 44 -1.67 2.90 -6.92
N THR A 45 -2.27 1.74 -7.11
CA THR A 45 -1.68 0.44 -6.83
C THR A 45 -1.47 -0.32 -8.13
N VAL A 46 -0.23 -0.72 -8.40
CA VAL A 46 0.14 -1.52 -9.57
C VAL A 46 0.21 -2.98 -9.16
N VAL A 47 -0.54 -3.83 -9.84
CA VAL A 47 -0.70 -5.25 -9.55
C VAL A 47 -0.18 -6.07 -10.72
N SER A 48 0.83 -6.89 -10.50
CA SER A 48 1.30 -7.89 -11.46
C SER A 48 0.54 -9.19 -11.25
N LEU A 49 -0.11 -9.67 -12.30
CA LEU A 49 -0.81 -10.95 -12.39
C LEU A 49 -0.03 -11.85 -13.34
N LEU A 50 0.60 -12.89 -12.82
CA LEU A 50 1.37 -13.85 -13.63
C LEU A 50 0.62 -15.18 -13.73
N VAL A 51 0.15 -15.49 -14.93
CA VAL A 51 -0.57 -16.73 -15.21
C VAL A 51 0.43 -17.86 -15.39
N GLY A 52 0.35 -18.88 -14.52
CA GLY A 52 1.10 -20.13 -14.63
C GLY A 52 0.23 -21.26 -15.19
N GLU A 53 0.69 -22.51 -15.07
CA GLU A 53 -0.04 -23.66 -15.62
C GLU A 53 -1.37 -23.94 -14.89
N ARG A 54 -1.45 -23.74 -13.59
CA ARG A 54 -2.61 -24.12 -12.74
C ARG A 54 -3.11 -23.00 -11.86
N ALA A 55 -2.33 -21.96 -11.66
CA ALA A 55 -2.65 -20.86 -10.80
C ALA A 55 -2.06 -19.57 -11.34
N MET A 56 -2.69 -18.48 -11.01
CA MET A 56 -2.21 -17.12 -11.19
C MET A 56 -1.51 -16.68 -9.90
N GLU A 57 -0.33 -16.12 -10.02
CA GLU A 57 0.40 -15.47 -8.95
C GLU A 57 0.17 -13.96 -9.03
N LEU A 58 -0.01 -13.36 -7.87
CA LEU A 58 -0.27 -11.95 -7.73
C LEU A 58 0.83 -11.30 -6.90
N ARG A 59 1.26 -10.11 -7.31
CA ARG A 59 2.17 -9.26 -6.57
C ARG A 59 1.81 -7.79 -6.76
N ALA A 60 1.64 -7.05 -5.66
CA ALA A 60 1.38 -5.62 -5.67
C ALA A 60 2.31 -4.91 -4.68
N PHE A 61 2.96 -3.82 -5.11
CA PHE A 61 3.83 -3.03 -4.24
C PHE A 61 2.98 -2.19 -3.27
N VAL A 62 3.27 -2.31 -1.98
CA VAL A 62 2.61 -1.53 -0.93
C VAL A 62 3.41 -0.27 -0.63
N ILE A 63 4.61 -0.45 -0.10
CA ILE A 63 5.45 0.64 0.38
C ILE A 63 6.91 0.18 0.44
N ARG A 64 7.84 1.13 0.35
CA ARG A 64 9.26 0.83 0.51
C ARG A 64 9.61 0.42 1.95
N ASN A 65 10.80 -0.09 2.13
CA ASN A 65 11.38 -0.40 3.44
C ASN A 65 11.26 0.81 4.39
N PRO A 66 10.69 0.67 5.60
CA PRO A 66 10.56 1.77 6.54
C PRO A 66 11.92 2.31 7.00
N ASP A 67 11.98 3.62 7.29
CA ASP A 67 13.19 4.28 7.80
C ASP A 67 13.34 4.05 9.31
N GLU A 68 12.23 3.79 10.02
CA GLU A 68 12.14 3.71 11.47
C GLU A 68 11.05 2.75 11.95
N ASN A 69 11.02 2.41 13.25
CA ASN A 69 9.98 1.62 13.93
C ASN A 69 9.63 0.29 13.27
N HIS A 70 10.63 -0.40 12.73
CA HIS A 70 10.47 -1.65 11.96
C HIS A 70 9.60 -2.69 12.67
N GLU A 71 9.75 -2.85 13.99
CA GLU A 71 8.98 -3.85 14.75
C GLU A 71 7.48 -3.54 14.74
N ASP A 72 7.08 -2.32 15.06
CA ASP A 72 5.67 -1.92 15.09
C ASP A 72 5.08 -1.85 13.70
N PHE A 73 5.86 -1.43 12.71
CA PHE A 73 5.50 -1.40 11.31
C PHE A 73 5.14 -2.82 10.79
N TYR A 74 6.03 -3.80 10.97
CA TYR A 74 5.76 -5.18 10.55
C TYR A 74 4.68 -5.86 11.41
N ARG A 75 4.61 -5.54 12.69
CA ARG A 75 3.52 -6.03 13.56
C ARG A 75 2.16 -5.53 13.09
N HIS A 76 2.06 -4.28 12.64
CA HIS A 76 0.84 -3.72 12.06
C HIS A 76 0.42 -4.52 10.81
N LEU A 77 1.33 -4.76 9.87
CA LEU A 77 1.07 -5.55 8.66
C LEU A 77 0.65 -6.99 8.97
N LEU A 78 1.33 -7.67 9.89
CA LEU A 78 1.01 -9.04 10.29
C LEU A 78 -0.38 -9.14 10.93
N ARG A 79 -0.80 -8.16 11.73
CA ARG A 79 -2.16 -8.12 12.29
C ARG A 79 -3.21 -7.93 11.20
N ARG A 80 -2.95 -7.11 10.20
CA ARG A 80 -3.83 -6.92 9.05
C ARG A 80 -3.92 -8.17 8.19
N ALA A 81 -2.83 -8.92 8.03
CA ALA A 81 -2.80 -10.17 7.26
C ALA A 81 -3.84 -11.20 7.71
N LEU A 82 -4.25 -11.19 8.99
CA LEU A 82 -5.33 -12.05 9.52
C LEU A 82 -6.69 -11.81 8.84
N ARG A 83 -6.87 -10.68 8.17
CA ARG A 83 -8.13 -10.27 7.51
C ARG A 83 -8.03 -10.34 5.98
N LEU A 84 -6.97 -10.94 5.43
CA LEU A 84 -6.70 -11.02 4.00
C LEU A 84 -6.82 -12.47 3.52
N PRO A 85 -8.03 -12.95 3.20
CA PRO A 85 -8.20 -14.33 2.70
C PRO A 85 -7.48 -14.49 1.36
N GLY A 86 -6.60 -15.50 1.27
CA GLY A 86 -5.84 -15.80 0.06
C GLY A 86 -4.70 -14.83 -0.29
N LEU A 87 -4.54 -13.75 0.45
CA LEU A 87 -3.49 -12.75 0.29
C LEU A 87 -2.60 -12.68 1.55
N GLY A 88 -1.39 -12.16 1.39
CA GLY A 88 -0.50 -11.92 2.51
C GLY A 88 0.51 -10.81 2.21
N TYR A 89 1.08 -10.23 3.26
CA TYR A 89 2.21 -9.31 3.11
C TYR A 89 3.51 -10.09 3.03
N ALA A 90 4.39 -9.65 2.14
CA ALA A 90 5.73 -10.18 1.96
C ALA A 90 6.74 -9.03 1.92
N VAL A 91 7.97 -9.32 2.28
CA VAL A 91 9.09 -8.36 2.25
C VAL A 91 10.14 -8.92 1.31
N ASP A 92 10.65 -8.11 0.42
CA ASP A 92 11.74 -8.51 -0.47
C ASP A 92 13.13 -8.33 0.18
N ALA A 93 14.19 -8.62 -0.57
CA ALA A 93 15.56 -8.60 -0.07
C ALA A 93 16.05 -7.20 0.35
N VAL A 94 15.41 -6.13 -0.14
CA VAL A 94 15.76 -4.73 0.23
C VAL A 94 14.83 -4.17 1.30
N GLY A 95 13.83 -4.96 1.72
CA GLY A 95 12.89 -4.58 2.79
C GLY A 95 11.59 -3.96 2.28
N ASP A 96 11.39 -3.86 0.98
CA ASP A 96 10.17 -3.34 0.39
C ASP A 96 8.99 -4.29 0.59
N VAL A 97 7.83 -3.74 0.90
CA VAL A 97 6.63 -4.51 1.24
C VAL A 97 5.73 -4.68 0.02
N TYR A 98 5.25 -5.90 -0.13
CA TYR A 98 4.32 -6.31 -1.18
C TYR A 98 3.12 -7.04 -0.59
N VAL A 99 1.97 -6.93 -1.24
CA VAL A 99 0.89 -7.91 -1.14
C VAL A 99 1.16 -9.00 -2.16
N THR A 100 1.06 -10.24 -1.74
CA THR A 100 1.22 -11.43 -2.59
C THR A 100 0.05 -12.38 -2.41
N GLY A 101 -0.27 -13.12 -3.46
CA GLY A 101 -1.32 -14.13 -3.42
C GLY A 101 -1.17 -15.14 -4.55
N ARG A 102 -1.92 -16.23 -4.44
CA ARG A 102 -2.00 -17.25 -5.46
C ARG A 102 -3.42 -17.78 -5.60
N THR A 103 -3.98 -17.65 -6.80
CA THR A 103 -5.37 -18.03 -7.10
C THR A 103 -5.38 -19.16 -8.13
N PRO A 104 -6.08 -20.29 -7.90
CA PRO A 104 -6.28 -21.32 -8.90
C PRO A 104 -6.98 -20.76 -10.15
N LEU A 105 -6.51 -21.15 -11.35
CA LEU A 105 -7.16 -20.73 -12.60
C LEU A 105 -8.47 -21.47 -12.85
N ALA A 106 -8.64 -22.64 -12.22
CA ALA A 106 -9.89 -23.40 -12.34
C ALA A 106 -11.04 -22.68 -11.64
N GLY A 107 -12.04 -22.29 -12.43
CA GLY A 107 -13.24 -21.62 -11.91
C GLY A 107 -13.07 -20.11 -11.67
N ILE A 108 -12.00 -19.50 -12.16
CA ILE A 108 -11.87 -18.05 -12.12
C ILE A 108 -12.92 -17.43 -13.09
N ASP A 109 -13.72 -16.52 -12.55
CA ASP A 109 -14.76 -15.80 -13.28
C ASP A 109 -14.67 -14.29 -13.00
N GLU A 110 -15.59 -13.54 -13.56
CA GLU A 110 -15.64 -12.08 -13.44
C GLU A 110 -15.77 -11.63 -11.98
N ALA A 111 -16.64 -12.27 -11.20
CA ALA A 111 -16.83 -11.93 -9.79
C ALA A 111 -15.59 -12.22 -8.95
N ALA A 112 -14.91 -13.34 -9.22
CA ALA A 112 -13.66 -13.69 -8.54
C ALA A 112 -12.52 -12.71 -8.86
N VAL A 113 -12.44 -12.20 -10.11
CA VAL A 113 -11.45 -11.19 -10.50
C VAL A 113 -11.76 -9.85 -9.82
N ASP A 114 -13.01 -9.40 -9.82
CA ASP A 114 -13.43 -8.15 -9.18
C ASP A 114 -13.17 -8.18 -7.67
N GLU A 115 -13.56 -9.25 -6.99
CA GLU A 115 -13.29 -9.45 -5.56
C GLU A 115 -11.78 -9.47 -5.25
N LEU A 116 -10.98 -10.14 -6.09
CA LEU A 116 -9.53 -10.20 -5.92
C LEU A 116 -8.90 -8.81 -6.05
N LEU A 117 -9.24 -8.05 -7.09
CA LEU A 117 -8.71 -6.70 -7.31
C LEU A 117 -9.12 -5.74 -6.19
N GLY A 118 -10.38 -5.81 -5.73
CA GLY A 118 -10.86 -5.06 -4.57
C GLY A 118 -10.10 -5.40 -3.29
N ALA A 119 -9.87 -6.68 -3.03
CA ALA A 119 -9.10 -7.13 -1.86
C ALA A 119 -7.63 -6.67 -1.91
N VAL A 120 -7.00 -6.69 -3.08
CA VAL A 120 -5.63 -6.20 -3.27
C VAL A 120 -5.56 -4.69 -3.08
N LEU A 121 -6.53 -3.94 -3.64
CA LEU A 121 -6.59 -2.49 -3.45
C LEU A 121 -6.71 -2.16 -1.97
N ALA A 122 -7.67 -2.75 -1.25
CA ALA A 122 -7.86 -2.53 0.18
C ALA A 122 -6.61 -2.94 1.00
N ALA A 123 -5.92 -4.03 0.63
CA ALA A 123 -4.71 -4.45 1.32
C ALA A 123 -3.53 -3.47 1.13
N CYS A 124 -3.46 -2.77 -0.01
CA CYS A 124 -2.38 -1.83 -0.32
C CYS A 124 -2.68 -0.39 0.09
N ASP A 125 -3.93 0.04 -0.06
CA ASP A 125 -4.35 1.45 0.06
C ASP A 125 -4.77 1.80 1.49
N ASP A 126 -5.68 1.01 2.11
CA ASP A 126 -6.19 1.32 3.46
C ASP A 126 -5.09 1.52 4.52
N PRO A 127 -4.01 0.70 4.58
CA PRO A 127 -3.00 0.87 5.62
C PRO A 127 -1.99 1.97 5.30
N PHE A 128 -2.04 2.62 4.14
CA PHE A 128 -0.94 3.40 3.61
C PHE A 128 -0.54 4.58 4.52
N ASP A 129 -1.51 5.36 5.00
CA ASP A 129 -1.25 6.48 5.90
C ASP A 129 -0.70 6.02 7.27
N ASP A 130 -1.22 4.90 7.81
CA ASP A 130 -0.70 4.33 9.05
C ASP A 130 0.74 3.83 8.90
N LEU A 131 1.04 3.21 7.76
CA LEU A 131 2.40 2.77 7.43
C LEU A 131 3.36 3.96 7.28
N LEU A 132 2.89 5.07 6.70
CA LEU A 132 3.66 6.30 6.61
C LEU A 132 3.94 6.90 8.00
N ARG A 133 2.94 6.93 8.90
CA ARG A 133 3.11 7.37 10.30
C ARG A 133 4.10 6.48 11.03
N LEU A 134 3.98 5.17 10.91
CA LEU A 134 4.83 4.23 11.63
C LEU A 134 6.27 4.24 11.12
N GLY A 135 6.46 4.18 9.81
CA GLY A 135 7.78 3.92 9.23
C GLY A 135 8.54 5.14 8.74
N PHE A 136 7.90 6.33 8.65
CA PHE A 136 8.48 7.49 7.96
C PHE A 136 8.21 8.83 8.63
N TRP A 137 7.72 8.83 9.86
CA TRP A 137 7.26 10.03 10.55
C TRP A 137 8.35 11.11 10.66
N THR A 138 9.58 10.72 10.99
CA THR A 138 10.72 11.64 11.05
C THR A 138 11.03 12.29 9.70
N SER A 139 10.92 11.53 8.63
CA SER A 139 11.13 12.03 7.25
C SER A 139 9.99 12.98 6.82
N ILE A 140 8.74 12.66 7.16
CA ILE A 140 7.55 13.49 6.91
C ILE A 140 7.68 14.84 7.63
N ARG A 141 8.03 14.84 8.91
CA ARG A 141 8.24 16.06 9.68
C ARG A 141 9.35 16.94 9.11
N ARG A 142 10.44 16.35 8.67
CA ARG A 142 11.56 17.06 8.05
C ARG A 142 11.14 17.71 6.72
N GLU A 143 10.40 16.99 5.90
CA GLU A 143 9.87 17.50 4.63
C GLU A 143 8.88 18.64 4.87
N TRP A 144 7.96 18.51 5.84
CA TRP A 144 7.02 19.55 6.24
C TRP A 144 7.74 20.84 6.64
N ALA A 145 8.69 20.77 7.59
CA ALA A 145 9.46 21.92 8.05
C ALA A 145 10.24 22.59 6.91
N TRP A 146 10.84 21.80 6.03
CA TRP A 146 11.59 22.30 4.88
C TRP A 146 10.68 23.02 3.88
N ARG A 147 9.51 22.45 3.53
CA ARG A 147 8.55 23.09 2.61
C ARG A 147 8.00 24.38 3.20
N ARG A 148 7.62 24.37 4.47
CA ARG A 148 7.15 25.55 5.19
C ARG A 148 8.19 26.68 5.18
N SER A 149 9.42 26.39 5.46
CA SER A 149 10.52 27.38 5.46
C SER A 149 10.76 28.03 4.11
N ARG A 150 10.37 27.36 3.01
CA ARG A 150 10.51 27.84 1.63
C ARG A 150 9.24 28.39 1.02
N GLY A 151 8.11 28.34 1.72
CA GLY A 151 6.82 28.71 1.19
C GLY A 151 6.31 27.79 0.07
N GLU A 152 6.79 26.53 0.03
CA GLU A 152 6.36 25.53 -0.93
C GLU A 152 5.04 24.86 -0.54
N SER A 153 4.33 24.29 -1.53
CA SER A 153 3.07 23.58 -1.27
C SER A 153 3.30 22.34 -0.40
N THR A 154 2.45 22.17 0.61
CA THR A 154 2.39 20.99 1.50
C THR A 154 1.24 20.05 1.14
N ALA A 155 0.66 20.18 -0.06
CA ALA A 155 -0.51 19.41 -0.49
C ALA A 155 -0.26 17.89 -0.47
N ASN A 156 0.96 17.44 -0.76
CA ASN A 156 1.38 16.04 -0.68
C ASN A 156 1.43 15.48 0.76
N LEU A 157 1.38 16.33 1.78
CA LEU A 157 1.37 15.97 3.20
C LEU A 157 0.01 16.27 3.86
N ALA A 158 -1.04 16.48 3.07
CA ALA A 158 -2.36 16.89 3.57
C ALA A 158 -2.96 15.89 4.58
N ALA A 159 -2.70 14.59 4.41
CA ALA A 159 -3.17 13.53 5.30
C ALA A 159 -2.59 13.65 6.75
N PHE A 160 -1.46 14.35 6.91
CA PHE A 160 -0.74 14.50 8.19
C PHE A 160 -0.79 15.93 8.73
N ARG A 161 -1.49 16.85 8.04
CA ARG A 161 -1.46 18.28 8.33
C ARG A 161 -1.80 18.59 9.78
N ALA A 162 -2.91 18.06 10.29
CA ALA A 162 -3.37 18.36 11.64
C ALA A 162 -2.36 17.93 12.71
N GLU A 163 -1.74 16.77 12.52
CA GLU A 163 -0.72 16.25 13.44
C GLU A 163 0.58 17.07 13.37
N LEU A 164 0.96 17.54 12.19
CA LEU A 164 2.17 18.33 11.97
C LEU A 164 2.01 19.76 12.51
N GLU A 165 0.84 20.38 12.33
CA GLU A 165 0.52 21.71 12.88
C GLU A 165 0.47 21.68 14.42
N ALA A 166 -0.14 20.64 15.02
CA ALA A 166 -0.16 20.49 16.47
C ALA A 166 1.24 20.39 17.10
N LEU A 167 2.18 19.73 16.42
CA LEU A 167 3.58 19.65 16.89
C LEU A 167 4.34 20.97 16.77
N GLU A 168 3.99 21.84 15.81
CA GLU A 168 4.55 23.19 15.71
C GLU A 168 4.06 24.05 16.89
N ASP A 169 2.75 24.01 17.17
CA ASP A 169 2.14 24.76 18.28
C ASP A 169 2.73 24.37 19.64
N GLU A 170 2.92 23.06 19.89
CA GLU A 170 3.58 22.58 21.13
C GLU A 170 5.03 23.02 21.24
N SER A 171 5.74 23.20 20.14
CA SER A 171 7.14 23.64 20.13
C SER A 171 7.29 25.17 20.31
N GLU A 172 6.25 25.95 20.03
CA GLU A 172 6.21 27.41 20.21
C GLU A 172 5.71 27.84 21.60
N GLU A 173 5.11 26.94 22.40
CA GLU A 173 4.64 27.28 23.74
C GLU A 173 5.83 27.51 24.64
N PRO A 174 5.99 28.74 25.27
CA PRO A 174 7.11 29.02 26.14
C PRO A 174 7.04 28.15 27.40
N PRO A 175 8.18 27.71 27.98
CA PRO A 175 8.19 26.88 29.17
C PRO A 175 7.43 27.57 30.29
N ALA A 176 6.52 26.85 30.93
CA ALA A 176 5.71 27.35 32.04
C ALA A 176 6.60 28.06 33.08
N PRO A 177 6.21 29.24 33.58
CA PRO A 177 7.03 29.99 34.55
C PRO A 177 7.26 29.12 35.79
N GLY A 178 8.53 28.80 36.02
CA GLY A 178 8.98 27.94 37.10
C GLY A 178 8.39 28.36 38.42
N ALA A 179 7.79 27.42 39.15
CA ALA A 179 7.36 27.60 40.53
C ALA A 179 8.55 28.07 41.37
N GLY A 180 8.57 29.36 41.66
CA GLY A 180 9.62 30.01 42.41
C GLY A 180 9.84 29.28 43.74
N GLY A 181 11.08 28.87 43.97
CA GLY A 181 11.52 28.25 45.18
C GLY A 181 11.20 29.13 46.39
N ARG A 182 10.38 28.61 47.28
CA ARG A 182 10.29 29.14 48.66
C ARG A 182 11.54 28.67 49.37
N THR A 183 12.42 29.61 49.62
CA THR A 183 13.52 29.45 50.58
C THR A 183 12.92 29.46 51.98
N PRO A 184 13.16 28.46 52.85
CA PRO A 184 12.80 28.55 54.25
C PRO A 184 13.87 29.39 55.01
N GLN A 185 13.41 30.34 55.82
CA GLN A 185 14.21 30.96 56.85
C GLN A 185 14.30 30.03 58.07
#